data_725019cf25fa27aa89d2be8fd8dc4619
#
_entry.id   725019cf25fa27aa89d2be8fd8dc4619
#
_cell.length_a   1.000
_cell.length_b   1.000
_cell.length_c   1.000
_cell.angle_alpha   90.00
_cell.angle_beta   90.00
_cell.angle_gamma   90.00
#
_symmetry.space_group_name_H-M   'P 1'
#
loop_
_entity.id
_entity.type
_entity.pdbx_description
1 polymer ?
#
loop_
_entity_poly.entity_id
_entity_poly.type
_entity_poly.pdbx_seq_one_letter_code
_entity_poly.pdbx_strand_id
1 'polypeptide(L)'
;MAKLGEVCTIVSGSTPKTSVTSYWDGNIKWITPAELNEDTFYIMDSVRHITEEGKEKTGLSYLPTGTVILSSRAPIGKTAIAGCKMCCNQGFKNLICSDAIYNEYLYFFLKSKTDYLNSLGRGATFKEISKSIVESIEIPLPEVNQQKEIAEKFKKLEQLISLRKQQLAKLDELVKARFVEMFGDPADNVNNLPASPMTAICQIIDGDRGKNYPKQEEFSDSGFCLFLNAKNVTAQGFSFENCTYITEEKDALLRNGKLCRGDVVLTTRGTIGNLAFYDTSVPYENIRINSGMVILRMNKQVVSEIFFIEQFKMQLDSIKSRIASGSAQPQLPISTMN
;
A
#
# COMPACT_ATOMS: atom_id res chain seq x y z
N MET A 1 10.79 21.19 24.19
CA MET A 1 9.46 20.60 23.94
C MET A 1 8.41 21.68 24.13
N ALA A 2 7.42 21.78 23.25
CA ALA A 2 6.27 22.66 23.41
C ALA A 2 5.00 21.86 23.04
N LYS A 3 3.84 22.24 23.57
CA LYS A 3 2.56 21.65 23.17
C LYS A 3 2.09 22.32 21.87
N LEU A 4 1.44 21.56 20.98
CA LEU A 4 0.93 22.11 19.73
C LEU A 4 -0.06 23.27 19.96
N GLY A 5 -0.86 23.21 21.04
CA GLY A 5 -1.75 24.31 21.42
C GLY A 5 -1.05 25.60 21.85
N GLU A 6 0.24 25.56 22.19
CA GLU A 6 1.04 26.75 22.55
C GLU A 6 1.64 27.46 21.32
N VAL A 7 1.86 26.69 20.23
CA VAL A 7 2.53 27.18 19.01
C VAL A 7 1.63 27.21 17.78
N CYS A 8 0.41 26.68 17.89
CA CYS A 8 -0.60 26.67 16.82
C CYS A 8 -1.98 27.03 17.34
N THR A 9 -2.76 27.71 16.51
CA THR A 9 -4.21 27.81 16.69
C THR A 9 -4.89 26.63 16.00
N ILE A 10 -5.66 25.81 16.78
CA ILE A 10 -6.31 24.61 16.21
C ILE A 10 -7.75 24.91 15.86
N VAL A 11 -8.10 24.72 14.59
CA VAL A 11 -9.42 24.99 14.01
C VAL A 11 -10.02 23.70 13.47
N SER A 12 -11.25 23.40 13.86
CA SER A 12 -12.02 22.27 13.30
C SER A 12 -12.83 22.73 12.09
N GLY A 13 -13.00 21.84 11.12
CA GLY A 13 -13.92 22.07 10.02
C GLY A 13 -15.37 21.73 10.34
N SER A 14 -16.26 21.96 9.37
CA SER A 14 -17.68 21.62 9.44
C SER A 14 -18.20 21.30 8.04
N THR A 15 -19.40 20.70 7.99
CA THR A 15 -20.05 20.33 6.71
C THR A 15 -21.36 21.11 6.56
N PRO A 16 -21.50 21.90 5.49
CA PRO A 16 -22.79 22.51 5.16
C PRO A 16 -23.86 21.46 4.91
N LYS A 17 -25.12 21.79 5.23
CA LYS A 17 -26.23 20.88 5.00
C LYS A 17 -26.30 20.48 3.54
N THR A 18 -26.15 19.19 3.26
CA THR A 18 -26.10 18.65 1.88
C THR A 18 -27.43 18.77 1.14
N SER A 19 -28.55 18.87 1.89
CA SER A 19 -29.90 19.07 1.35
C SER A 19 -30.18 20.48 0.87
N VAL A 20 -29.30 21.46 1.16
CA VAL A 20 -29.46 22.85 0.77
C VAL A 20 -28.51 23.12 -0.41
N THR A 21 -29.05 23.09 -1.61
CA THR A 21 -28.26 23.21 -2.86
C THR A 21 -27.54 24.55 -2.96
N SER A 22 -28.11 25.65 -2.44
CA SER A 22 -27.50 26.98 -2.45
C SER A 22 -26.20 27.09 -1.64
N TYR A 23 -25.87 26.08 -0.83
CA TYR A 23 -24.62 26.04 -0.04
C TYR A 23 -23.44 25.47 -0.84
N TRP A 24 -23.71 24.85 -1.99
CA TRP A 24 -22.74 24.08 -2.76
C TRP A 24 -22.46 24.70 -4.13
N ASP A 25 -21.43 24.19 -4.80
CA ASP A 25 -21.01 24.56 -6.16
C ASP A 25 -20.65 26.06 -6.33
N GLY A 26 -20.16 26.68 -5.24
CA GLY A 26 -19.61 28.04 -5.25
C GLY A 26 -18.12 28.07 -5.57
N ASN A 27 -17.44 29.13 -5.09
CA ASN A 27 -16.01 29.37 -5.39
C ASN A 27 -15.08 29.05 -4.21
N ILE A 28 -15.60 28.63 -3.07
CA ILE A 28 -14.80 28.35 -1.88
C ILE A 28 -14.43 26.86 -1.87
N LYS A 29 -13.16 26.57 -1.90
CA LYS A 29 -12.61 25.22 -1.78
C LYS A 29 -12.95 24.61 -0.44
N TRP A 30 -13.47 23.39 -0.45
CA TRP A 30 -13.90 22.69 0.75
C TRP A 30 -13.48 21.23 0.69
N ILE A 31 -12.45 20.88 1.47
CA ILE A 31 -11.78 19.60 1.41
C ILE A 31 -12.31 18.57 2.40
N THR A 32 -12.12 17.29 2.07
CA THR A 32 -12.42 16.12 2.90
C THR A 32 -11.19 15.23 3.06
N PRO A 33 -11.12 14.36 4.11
CA PRO A 33 -9.98 13.44 4.30
C PRO A 33 -9.76 12.44 3.14
N ALA A 34 -10.78 12.20 2.31
CA ALA A 34 -10.67 11.33 1.14
C ALA A 34 -9.76 11.92 0.05
N GLU A 35 -9.63 13.25 0.01
CA GLU A 35 -8.80 13.95 -0.97
C GLU A 35 -7.30 13.96 -0.62
N LEU A 36 -6.94 13.58 0.60
CA LEU A 36 -5.55 13.44 1.02
C LEU A 36 -5.06 12.00 0.79
N ASN A 37 -3.90 11.86 0.17
CA ASN A 37 -3.15 10.61 0.06
C ASN A 37 -1.77 10.74 0.74
N GLU A 38 -0.99 9.68 0.71
CA GLU A 38 0.34 9.64 1.36
C GLU A 38 1.36 10.60 0.71
N ASP A 39 1.16 10.96 -0.57
CA ASP A 39 2.04 11.82 -1.34
C ASP A 39 1.58 13.29 -1.34
N THR A 40 0.45 13.61 -0.68
CA THR A 40 -0.08 14.99 -0.62
C THR A 40 0.77 15.85 0.30
N PHE A 41 1.60 16.74 -0.26
CA PHE A 41 2.36 17.72 0.52
C PHE A 41 1.59 19.05 0.60
N TYR A 42 1.28 19.67 -0.54
CA TYR A 42 0.40 20.82 -0.64
C TYR A 42 -0.93 20.44 -1.29
N ILE A 43 -2.05 20.90 -0.71
CA ILE A 43 -3.35 20.82 -1.35
C ILE A 43 -3.74 22.18 -1.91
N MET A 44 -3.96 22.23 -3.23
CA MET A 44 -4.19 23.47 -3.97
C MET A 44 -5.65 23.64 -4.40
N ASP A 45 -6.43 22.55 -4.39
CA ASP A 45 -7.83 22.55 -4.83
C ASP A 45 -8.64 21.51 -4.05
N SER A 46 -9.94 21.47 -4.28
CA SER A 46 -10.87 20.51 -3.70
C SER A 46 -11.85 20.00 -4.74
N VAL A 47 -12.32 18.77 -4.57
CA VAL A 47 -13.35 18.16 -5.43
C VAL A 47 -14.69 18.88 -5.32
N ARG A 48 -15.00 19.36 -4.12
CA ARG A 48 -16.26 20.07 -3.83
C ARG A 48 -15.98 21.51 -3.41
N HIS A 49 -16.88 22.39 -3.80
CA HIS A 49 -16.83 23.80 -3.45
C HIS A 49 -18.11 24.21 -2.72
N ILE A 50 -18.01 25.21 -1.87
CA ILE A 50 -19.15 25.80 -1.16
C ILE A 50 -19.30 27.28 -1.53
N THR A 51 -20.50 27.81 -1.29
CA THR A 51 -20.80 29.24 -1.46
C THR A 51 -20.43 30.04 -0.20
N GLU A 52 -20.38 31.37 -0.29
CA GLU A 52 -20.25 32.22 0.90
C GLU A 52 -21.42 32.01 1.86
N GLU A 53 -22.66 31.85 1.35
CA GLU A 53 -23.83 31.53 2.16
C GLU A 53 -23.63 30.22 2.92
N GLY A 54 -23.16 29.16 2.23
CA GLY A 54 -22.87 27.86 2.84
C GLY A 54 -21.82 27.97 3.94
N LYS A 55 -20.77 28.74 3.73
CA LYS A 55 -19.72 29.00 4.72
C LYS A 55 -20.27 29.71 5.96
N GLU A 56 -21.00 30.81 5.76
CA GLU A 56 -21.57 31.64 6.84
C GLU A 56 -22.58 30.89 7.69
N LYS A 57 -23.54 30.24 7.04
CA LYS A 57 -24.59 29.45 7.73
C LYS A 57 -24.06 28.24 8.48
N THR A 58 -22.86 27.76 8.12
CA THR A 58 -22.20 26.65 8.79
C THR A 58 -21.19 27.12 9.85
N GLY A 59 -20.92 28.41 9.93
CA GLY A 59 -19.92 28.98 10.87
C GLY A 59 -18.49 28.56 10.52
N LEU A 60 -18.21 28.27 9.23
CA LEU A 60 -16.88 27.88 8.77
C LEU A 60 -15.95 29.08 8.70
N SER A 61 -14.75 28.92 9.26
CA SER A 61 -13.65 29.84 9.07
C SER A 61 -12.77 29.42 7.91
N TYR A 62 -12.22 30.39 7.22
CA TYR A 62 -11.16 30.10 6.25
C TYR A 62 -9.89 29.65 6.94
N LEU A 63 -9.27 28.64 6.37
CA LEU A 63 -7.90 28.25 6.65
C LEU A 63 -6.97 29.10 5.78
N PRO A 64 -6.06 29.87 6.35
CA PRO A 64 -5.08 30.60 5.57
C PRO A 64 -4.10 29.67 4.86
N THR A 65 -3.48 30.15 3.79
CA THR A 65 -2.36 29.44 3.14
C THR A 65 -1.27 29.14 4.17
N GLY A 66 -0.69 27.94 4.08
CA GLY A 66 0.31 27.48 5.04
C GLY A 66 -0.24 26.75 6.27
N THR A 67 -1.56 26.69 6.44
CA THR A 67 -2.17 25.90 7.53
C THR A 67 -1.84 24.42 7.35
N VAL A 68 -1.38 23.77 8.41
CA VAL A 68 -1.16 22.32 8.41
C VAL A 68 -2.49 21.61 8.70
N ILE A 69 -2.92 20.79 7.78
CA ILE A 69 -4.18 20.07 7.79
C ILE A 69 -3.91 18.67 8.34
N LEU A 70 -4.65 18.25 9.37
CA LEU A 70 -4.54 16.93 9.98
C LEU A 70 -5.91 16.24 10.00
N SER A 71 -6.01 15.08 9.35
CA SER A 71 -7.23 14.27 9.46
C SER A 71 -7.36 13.71 10.89
N SER A 72 -8.49 13.97 11.51
CA SER A 72 -8.78 13.54 12.88
C SER A 72 -9.60 12.26 12.94
N ARG A 73 -10.12 11.77 11.80
CA ARG A 73 -10.91 10.53 11.67
C ARG A 73 -10.89 9.97 10.24
N ALA A 74 -11.08 8.68 10.13
CA ALA A 74 -11.43 7.90 8.93
C ALA A 74 -10.57 8.15 7.65
N PRO A 75 -9.28 7.95 7.64
CA PRO A 75 -8.36 7.54 8.69
C PRO A 75 -7.73 8.73 9.44
N ILE A 76 -7.26 8.49 10.68
CA ILE A 76 -6.50 9.46 11.45
C ILE A 76 -5.07 9.57 10.92
N GLY A 77 -4.52 10.80 10.91
CA GLY A 77 -3.09 11.02 10.69
C GLY A 77 -2.69 11.41 9.26
N LYS A 78 -3.64 11.46 8.29
CA LYS A 78 -3.31 12.07 7.00
C LYS A 78 -3.03 13.56 7.19
N THR A 79 -1.94 14.03 6.61
CA THR A 79 -1.44 15.39 6.81
C THR A 79 -1.13 16.05 5.47
N ALA A 80 -1.46 17.33 5.34
CA ALA A 80 -1.12 18.16 4.18
C ALA A 80 -0.93 19.63 4.62
N ILE A 81 -0.45 20.46 3.72
CA ILE A 81 -0.38 21.92 3.93
C ILE A 81 -1.35 22.60 2.95
N ALA A 82 -2.16 23.51 3.45
CA ALA A 82 -3.03 24.33 2.61
C ALA A 82 -2.18 25.23 1.70
N GLY A 83 -2.16 24.93 0.40
CA GLY A 83 -1.43 25.75 -0.58
C GLY A 83 -2.17 27.02 -1.01
N CYS A 84 -3.45 27.12 -0.64
CA CYS A 84 -4.28 28.30 -0.85
C CYS A 84 -5.32 28.41 0.28
N LYS A 85 -6.04 29.54 0.32
CA LYS A 85 -7.15 29.76 1.23
C LYS A 85 -8.29 28.76 0.94
N MET A 86 -8.76 28.04 1.96
CA MET A 86 -9.79 27.00 1.82
C MET A 86 -10.59 26.76 3.08
N CYS A 87 -11.64 25.96 3.00
CA CYS A 87 -12.39 25.42 4.12
C CYS A 87 -12.26 23.89 4.15
N CYS A 88 -12.74 23.24 5.20
CA CYS A 88 -12.70 21.79 5.33
C CYS A 88 -13.89 21.23 6.09
N ASN A 89 -14.11 19.93 5.98
CA ASN A 89 -15.12 19.22 6.74
C ASN A 89 -14.69 18.99 8.20
N GLN A 90 -15.61 18.49 9.02
CA GLN A 90 -15.38 18.20 10.44
C GLN A 90 -14.38 17.06 10.72
N GLY A 91 -13.92 16.34 9.70
CA GLY A 91 -12.92 15.27 9.82
C GLY A 91 -11.50 15.75 10.01
N PHE A 92 -11.30 17.06 10.15
CA PHE A 92 -9.98 17.66 10.32
C PHE A 92 -9.83 18.44 11.63
N LYS A 93 -8.60 18.48 12.12
CA LYS A 93 -8.10 19.42 13.12
C LYS A 93 -6.92 20.15 12.46
N ASN A 94 -7.14 21.41 12.06
CA ASN A 94 -6.17 22.18 11.29
C ASN A 94 -5.34 23.05 12.22
N LEU A 95 -4.05 23.12 11.95
CA LEU A 95 -3.09 23.84 12.80
C LEU A 95 -2.58 25.06 12.03
N ILE A 96 -3.04 26.25 12.45
CA ILE A 96 -2.53 27.53 11.96
C ILE A 96 -1.29 27.84 12.79
N CYS A 97 -0.13 27.80 12.15
CA CYS A 97 1.16 28.00 12.80
C CYS A 97 1.36 29.45 13.27
N SER A 98 1.92 29.63 14.47
CA SER A 98 2.50 30.91 14.90
C SER A 98 3.91 31.10 14.32
N ASP A 99 4.54 32.23 14.58
CA ASP A 99 5.90 32.50 14.14
C ASP A 99 6.97 31.60 14.82
N ALA A 100 6.61 30.89 15.88
CA ALA A 100 7.50 29.98 16.60
C ALA A 100 7.67 28.62 15.90
N ILE A 101 6.79 28.26 14.98
CA ILE A 101 6.82 26.95 14.33
C ILE A 101 6.67 27.05 12.81
N TYR A 102 7.61 26.43 12.10
CA TYR A 102 7.58 26.35 10.65
C TYR A 102 6.63 25.26 10.17
N ASN A 103 5.71 25.57 9.27
CA ASN A 103 4.63 24.69 8.86
C ASN A 103 5.12 23.39 8.20
N GLU A 104 6.15 23.40 7.35
CA GLU A 104 6.70 22.18 6.73
C GLU A 104 7.38 21.27 7.79
N TYR A 105 8.00 21.86 8.82
CA TYR A 105 8.54 21.11 9.96
C TYR A 105 7.41 20.38 10.72
N LEU A 106 6.32 21.10 11.02
CA LEU A 106 5.15 20.54 11.67
C LEU A 106 4.49 19.43 10.82
N TYR A 107 4.42 19.63 9.50
CA TYR A 107 3.92 18.60 8.57
C TYR A 107 4.71 17.29 8.71
N PHE A 108 6.04 17.35 8.62
CA PHE A 108 6.88 16.15 8.73
C PHE A 108 6.79 15.50 10.11
N PHE A 109 6.73 16.31 11.16
CA PHE A 109 6.52 15.80 12.51
C PHE A 109 5.22 15.02 12.63
N LEU A 110 4.09 15.58 12.21
CA LEU A 110 2.79 14.92 12.28
C LEU A 110 2.75 13.66 11.41
N LYS A 111 3.29 13.72 10.21
CA LYS A 111 3.40 12.58 9.29
C LYS A 111 4.19 11.42 9.91
N SER A 112 5.28 11.70 10.62
CA SER A 112 6.08 10.69 11.34
C SER A 112 5.37 10.07 12.55
N LYS A 113 4.27 10.68 13.02
CA LYS A 113 3.53 10.26 14.22
C LYS A 113 2.19 9.59 13.91
N THR A 114 1.94 9.16 12.67
CA THR A 114 0.65 8.59 12.26
C THR A 114 0.19 7.45 13.16
N ASP A 115 1.05 6.49 13.51
CA ASP A 115 0.70 5.38 14.40
C ASP A 115 0.37 5.85 15.81
N TYR A 116 1.16 6.79 16.33
CA TYR A 116 0.89 7.42 17.62
C TYR A 116 -0.43 8.16 17.62
N LEU A 117 -0.72 8.96 16.59
CA LEU A 117 -2.01 9.65 16.43
C LEU A 117 -3.18 8.66 16.38
N ASN A 118 -3.04 7.55 15.66
CA ASN A 118 -4.04 6.49 15.63
C ASN A 118 -4.27 5.84 17.01
N SER A 119 -3.22 5.71 17.83
CA SER A 119 -3.34 5.17 19.20
C SER A 119 -4.08 6.11 20.15
N LEU A 120 -4.09 7.40 19.89
CA LEU A 120 -4.83 8.42 20.66
C LEU A 120 -6.31 8.50 20.30
N GLY A 121 -6.72 7.88 19.19
CA GLY A 121 -8.10 7.89 18.72
C GLY A 121 -9.05 7.23 19.70
N ARG A 122 -10.17 7.89 20.01
CA ARG A 122 -11.24 7.41 20.90
C ARG A 122 -12.53 7.21 20.13
N GLY A 123 -13.33 6.24 20.51
CA GLY A 123 -14.62 5.90 19.91
C GLY A 123 -14.73 4.42 19.57
N ALA A 124 -15.89 3.81 19.85
CA ALA A 124 -16.14 2.39 19.64
C ALA A 124 -16.36 2.05 18.15
N THR A 125 -17.11 2.87 17.43
CA THR A 125 -17.46 2.64 16.01
C THR A 125 -16.55 3.41 15.06
N PHE A 126 -16.22 4.66 15.41
CA PHE A 126 -15.31 5.51 14.63
C PHE A 126 -14.33 6.18 15.58
N LYS A 127 -13.06 5.87 15.42
CA LYS A 127 -11.99 6.54 16.17
C LYS A 127 -11.84 7.97 15.68
N GLU A 128 -11.78 8.92 16.63
CA GLU A 128 -11.47 10.32 16.35
C GLU A 128 -10.54 10.88 17.42
N ILE A 129 -9.64 11.78 17.04
CA ILE A 129 -8.84 12.60 17.97
C ILE A 129 -9.50 13.96 18.15
N SER A 130 -9.72 14.34 19.41
CA SER A 130 -10.33 15.64 19.75
C SER A 130 -9.33 16.79 19.59
N LYS A 131 -9.87 18.02 19.53
CA LYS A 131 -9.05 19.25 19.55
C LYS A 131 -8.09 19.28 20.74
N SER A 132 -8.58 18.97 21.94
CA SER A 132 -7.79 18.97 23.18
C SER A 132 -6.66 17.94 23.17
N ILE A 133 -6.87 16.78 22.53
CA ILE A 133 -5.80 15.80 22.33
C ILE A 133 -4.73 16.37 21.41
N VAL A 134 -5.10 16.99 20.28
CA VAL A 134 -4.14 17.60 19.35
C VAL A 134 -3.37 18.74 20.02
N GLU A 135 -4.05 19.58 20.80
CA GLU A 135 -3.41 20.67 21.56
C GLU A 135 -2.37 20.16 22.57
N SER A 136 -2.58 18.97 23.14
CA SER A 136 -1.68 18.39 24.15
C SER A 136 -0.46 17.65 23.57
N ILE A 137 -0.40 17.42 22.26
CA ILE A 137 0.74 16.74 21.62
C ILE A 137 1.99 17.60 21.77
N GLU A 138 3.05 16.99 22.27
CA GLU A 138 4.34 17.65 22.45
C GLU A 138 5.24 17.48 21.21
N ILE A 139 5.84 18.59 20.79
CA ILE A 139 6.77 18.66 19.66
C ILE A 139 8.11 19.25 20.13
N PRO A 140 9.26 18.70 19.66
CA PRO A 140 10.54 19.39 19.78
C PRO A 140 10.48 20.73 19.06
N LEU A 141 10.90 21.80 19.71
CA LEU A 141 10.83 23.16 19.16
C LEU A 141 12.23 23.79 19.11
N PRO A 142 13.09 23.40 18.13
CA PRO A 142 14.35 24.08 17.92
C PRO A 142 14.13 25.47 17.30
N GLU A 143 15.19 26.25 17.16
CA GLU A 143 15.15 27.54 16.46
C GLU A 143 14.56 27.40 15.05
N VAL A 144 13.79 28.41 14.58
CA VAL A 144 13.06 28.37 13.31
C VAL A 144 13.97 28.04 12.12
N ASN A 145 15.21 28.53 12.13
CA ASN A 145 16.18 28.20 11.06
C ASN A 145 16.53 26.69 11.05
N GLN A 146 16.69 26.09 12.23
CA GLN A 146 16.92 24.63 12.33
C GLN A 146 15.68 23.84 11.90
N GLN A 147 14.46 24.33 12.21
CA GLN A 147 13.23 23.71 11.73
C GLN A 147 13.16 23.70 10.19
N LYS A 148 13.53 24.82 9.54
CA LYS A 148 13.62 24.92 8.08
C LYS A 148 14.64 23.96 7.48
N GLU A 149 15.83 23.86 8.08
CA GLU A 149 16.87 22.93 7.63
C GLU A 149 16.41 21.46 7.74
N ILE A 150 15.72 21.11 8.84
CA ILE A 150 15.16 19.78 9.05
C ILE A 150 14.10 19.49 7.98
N ALA A 151 13.16 20.40 7.76
CA ALA A 151 12.11 20.26 6.76
C ALA A 151 12.69 20.10 5.34
N GLU A 152 13.68 20.89 4.96
CA GLU A 152 14.38 20.78 3.66
C GLU A 152 15.05 19.42 3.47
N LYS A 153 15.68 18.85 4.52
CA LYS A 153 16.26 17.51 4.45
C LYS A 153 15.19 16.45 4.20
N PHE A 154 14.06 16.48 4.92
CA PHE A 154 12.96 15.54 4.71
C PHE A 154 12.34 15.70 3.32
N LYS A 155 12.15 16.91 2.86
CA LYS A 155 11.63 17.20 1.51
C LYS A 155 12.51 16.59 0.41
N LYS A 156 13.83 16.76 0.53
CA LYS A 156 14.79 16.11 -0.38
C LYS A 156 14.72 14.59 -0.32
N LEU A 157 14.58 14.01 0.87
CA LEU A 157 14.42 12.55 1.03
C LEU A 157 13.13 12.04 0.36
N GLU A 158 11.99 12.71 0.55
CA GLU A 158 10.74 12.34 -0.13
C GLU A 158 10.86 12.45 -1.65
N GLN A 159 11.50 13.51 -2.16
CA GLN A 159 11.77 13.65 -3.58
C GLN A 159 12.65 12.50 -4.12
N LEU A 160 13.69 12.11 -3.40
CA LEU A 160 14.54 10.98 -3.77
C LEU A 160 13.77 9.67 -3.79
N ILE A 161 12.93 9.42 -2.78
CA ILE A 161 12.07 8.22 -2.71
C ILE A 161 11.11 8.20 -3.90
N SER A 162 10.45 9.33 -4.20
CA SER A 162 9.55 9.44 -5.35
C SER A 162 10.25 9.19 -6.68
N LEU A 163 11.42 9.80 -6.90
CA LEU A 163 12.23 9.59 -8.09
C LEU A 163 12.68 8.13 -8.24
N ARG A 164 13.05 7.46 -7.15
CA ARG A 164 13.42 6.05 -7.18
C ARG A 164 12.22 5.14 -7.51
N LYS A 165 11.04 5.42 -6.95
CA LYS A 165 9.81 4.69 -7.33
C LYS A 165 9.51 4.84 -8.83
N GLN A 166 9.61 6.07 -9.36
CA GLN A 166 9.42 6.32 -10.80
C GLN A 166 10.49 5.61 -11.66
N GLN A 167 11.73 5.60 -11.20
CA GLN A 167 12.82 4.92 -11.90
C GLN A 167 12.58 3.40 -11.96
N LEU A 168 12.14 2.79 -10.87
CA LEU A 168 11.79 1.37 -10.83
C LEU A 168 10.64 1.06 -11.80
N ALA A 169 9.58 1.87 -11.78
CA ALA A 169 8.45 1.69 -12.69
C ALA A 169 8.88 1.77 -14.18
N LYS A 170 9.78 2.72 -14.53
CA LYS A 170 10.32 2.82 -15.89
C LYS A 170 11.21 1.64 -16.28
N LEU A 171 11.94 1.05 -15.33
CA LEU A 171 12.71 -0.17 -15.59
C LEU A 171 11.79 -1.35 -15.86
N ASP A 172 10.68 -1.49 -15.12
CA ASP A 172 9.68 -2.53 -15.40
C ASP A 172 9.04 -2.36 -16.78
N GLU A 173 8.71 -1.12 -17.16
CA GLU A 173 8.21 -0.79 -18.51
C GLU A 173 9.25 -1.15 -19.60
N LEU A 174 10.52 -0.87 -19.36
CA LEU A 174 11.61 -1.20 -20.31
C LEU A 174 11.77 -2.72 -20.49
N VAL A 175 11.70 -3.49 -19.39
CA VAL A 175 11.74 -4.96 -19.45
C VAL A 175 10.59 -5.49 -20.31
N LYS A 176 9.37 -5.00 -20.07
CA LYS A 176 8.18 -5.35 -20.87
C LYS A 176 8.36 -5.00 -22.34
N ALA A 177 8.77 -3.77 -22.64
CA ALA A 177 8.97 -3.32 -24.01
C ALA A 177 10.03 -4.16 -24.74
N ARG A 178 11.14 -4.49 -24.05
CA ARG A 178 12.20 -5.32 -24.62
C ARG A 178 11.74 -6.75 -24.84
N PHE A 179 10.92 -7.30 -23.94
CA PHE A 179 10.34 -8.63 -24.13
C PHE A 179 9.46 -8.66 -25.39
N VAL A 180 8.57 -7.67 -25.56
CA VAL A 180 7.69 -7.57 -26.75
C VAL A 180 8.52 -7.41 -28.04
N GLU A 181 9.56 -6.60 -28.01
CA GLU A 181 10.47 -6.42 -29.17
C GLU A 181 11.14 -7.74 -29.58
N MET A 182 11.55 -8.55 -28.59
CA MET A 182 12.27 -9.81 -28.86
C MET A 182 11.35 -10.98 -29.23
N PHE A 183 10.19 -11.07 -28.61
CA PHE A 183 9.34 -12.25 -28.68
C PHE A 183 7.92 -11.98 -29.24
N GLY A 184 7.53 -10.72 -29.37
CA GLY A 184 6.14 -10.32 -29.66
C GLY A 184 5.26 -10.27 -28.41
N ASP A 185 4.05 -9.75 -28.55
CA ASP A 185 3.07 -9.78 -27.46
C ASP A 185 2.57 -11.22 -27.24
N PRO A 186 2.72 -11.80 -26.04
CA PRO A 186 2.28 -13.15 -25.75
C PRO A 186 0.76 -13.34 -25.89
N ALA A 187 -0.05 -12.28 -25.79
CA ALA A 187 -1.50 -12.37 -25.93
C ALA A 187 -1.91 -12.62 -27.39
N ASP A 188 -1.21 -11.99 -28.34
CA ASP A 188 -1.52 -12.05 -29.76
C ASP A 188 -0.68 -13.07 -30.52
N ASN A 189 0.44 -13.48 -29.95
CA ASN A 189 1.42 -14.39 -30.57
C ASN A 189 1.75 -14.09 -32.04
N VAL A 190 1.93 -12.82 -32.36
CA VAL A 190 2.14 -12.33 -33.74
C VAL A 190 3.35 -12.98 -34.44
N ASN A 191 4.34 -13.44 -33.66
CA ASN A 191 5.54 -14.11 -34.17
C ASN A 191 5.35 -15.61 -34.38
N ASN A 192 4.13 -16.14 -34.15
CA ASN A 192 3.80 -17.57 -34.27
C ASN A 192 4.75 -18.48 -33.48
N LEU A 193 5.15 -18.07 -32.28
CA LEU A 193 5.98 -18.89 -31.41
C LEU A 193 5.25 -20.18 -31.01
N PRO A 194 5.95 -21.30 -30.83
CA PRO A 194 5.33 -22.54 -30.41
C PRO A 194 4.59 -22.38 -29.09
N ALA A 195 3.30 -22.73 -29.06
CA ALA A 195 2.52 -22.76 -27.83
C ALA A 195 2.57 -24.19 -27.24
N SER A 196 2.77 -24.26 -25.94
CA SER A 196 2.77 -25.52 -25.19
C SER A 196 1.88 -25.42 -23.97
N PRO A 197 1.16 -26.48 -23.59
CA PRO A 197 0.41 -26.47 -22.33
C PRO A 197 1.36 -26.38 -21.14
N MET A 198 0.89 -25.80 -20.03
CA MET A 198 1.68 -25.66 -18.79
C MET A 198 2.28 -26.98 -18.31
N THR A 199 1.53 -28.08 -18.44
CA THR A 199 1.99 -29.43 -18.06
C THR A 199 3.14 -29.99 -18.89
N ALA A 200 3.40 -29.44 -20.07
CA ALA A 200 4.57 -29.81 -20.89
C ALA A 200 5.82 -29.02 -20.49
N ILE A 201 5.66 -27.83 -19.92
CA ILE A 201 6.77 -26.92 -19.58
C ILE A 201 7.12 -26.95 -18.09
N CYS A 202 6.19 -27.33 -17.19
CA CYS A 202 6.45 -27.39 -15.75
C CYS A 202 5.61 -28.47 -15.07
N GLN A 203 6.09 -28.92 -13.90
CA GLN A 203 5.32 -29.66 -12.94
C GLN A 203 4.59 -28.69 -12.02
N ILE A 204 3.25 -28.79 -11.93
CA ILE A 204 2.44 -27.98 -11.02
C ILE A 204 2.25 -28.77 -9.72
N ILE A 205 2.75 -28.24 -8.60
CA ILE A 205 2.71 -28.88 -7.29
C ILE A 205 1.86 -28.03 -6.34
N ASP A 206 0.76 -28.59 -5.86
CA ASP A 206 -0.13 -27.92 -4.89
C ASP A 206 0.48 -27.87 -3.47
N GLY A 207 0.03 -26.92 -2.65
CA GLY A 207 0.27 -26.94 -1.21
C GLY A 207 -0.47 -28.13 -0.54
N ASP A 208 0.03 -28.56 0.62
CA ASP A 208 -0.64 -29.62 1.37
C ASP A 208 -2.02 -29.15 1.85
N ARG A 209 -3.02 -30.05 1.79
CA ARG A 209 -4.40 -29.83 2.26
C ARG A 209 -4.89 -30.99 3.12
N GLY A 210 -3.98 -31.89 3.49
CA GLY A 210 -4.33 -33.11 4.24
C GLY A 210 -4.55 -32.85 5.72
N LYS A 211 -4.82 -33.94 6.44
CA LYS A 211 -5.05 -33.96 7.90
C LYS A 211 -3.88 -33.40 8.71
N ASN A 212 -2.69 -33.38 8.13
CA ASN A 212 -1.47 -32.88 8.75
C ASN A 212 -1.21 -31.40 8.48
N TYR A 213 -2.12 -30.70 7.76
CA TYR A 213 -1.97 -29.25 7.53
C TYR A 213 -1.82 -28.51 8.86
N PRO A 214 -0.85 -27.58 8.98
CA PRO A 214 -0.57 -26.92 10.27
C PRO A 214 -1.78 -26.16 10.80
N LYS A 215 -2.06 -26.32 12.09
CA LYS A 215 -3.05 -25.54 12.81
C LYS A 215 -2.39 -24.26 13.35
N GLN A 216 -3.20 -23.31 13.80
CA GLN A 216 -2.73 -21.99 14.26
C GLN A 216 -1.69 -22.10 15.40
N GLU A 217 -1.89 -23.05 16.32
CA GLU A 217 -1.01 -23.30 17.46
C GLU A 217 0.32 -23.97 17.10
N GLU A 218 0.48 -24.48 15.89
CA GLU A 218 1.69 -25.14 15.39
C GLU A 218 2.62 -24.18 14.63
N PHE A 219 2.23 -22.90 14.53
CA PHE A 219 3.07 -21.85 13.95
C PHE A 219 3.85 -21.10 15.03
N SER A 220 5.04 -20.66 14.68
CA SER A 220 5.94 -19.88 15.53
C SER A 220 6.62 -18.76 14.71
N ASP A 221 7.18 -17.77 15.41
CA ASP A 221 7.92 -16.65 14.80
C ASP A 221 9.34 -17.05 14.35
N SER A 222 9.77 -18.26 14.71
CA SER A 222 11.06 -18.86 14.31
C SER A 222 10.95 -20.37 14.28
N GLY A 223 11.75 -21.04 13.43
CA GLY A 223 11.69 -22.51 13.36
C GLY A 223 12.49 -23.08 12.19
N PHE A 224 12.33 -24.39 11.96
CA PHE A 224 13.08 -25.14 10.95
C PHE A 224 12.65 -24.80 9.51
N CYS A 225 11.34 -24.72 9.26
CA CYS A 225 10.81 -24.54 7.92
C CYS A 225 9.91 -23.32 7.84
N LEU A 226 10.25 -22.39 6.95
CA LEU A 226 9.43 -21.22 6.63
C LEU A 226 8.15 -21.68 5.92
N PHE A 227 6.99 -21.34 6.48
CA PHE A 227 5.68 -21.67 5.90
C PHE A 227 5.05 -20.43 5.28
N LEU A 228 5.14 -20.32 3.96
CA LEU A 228 4.67 -19.15 3.22
C LEU A 228 3.15 -19.01 3.27
N ASN A 229 2.70 -17.79 3.42
CA ASN A 229 1.33 -17.37 3.23
C ASN A 229 1.23 -16.32 2.10
N ALA A 230 0.01 -15.91 1.72
CA ALA A 230 -0.19 -15.00 0.59
C ALA A 230 0.51 -13.63 0.71
N LYS A 231 0.86 -13.19 1.94
CA LYS A 231 1.59 -11.94 2.15
C LYS A 231 3.09 -12.07 1.84
N ASN A 232 3.61 -13.31 1.81
CA ASN A 232 5.01 -13.57 1.52
C ASN A 232 5.34 -13.61 0.02
N VAL A 233 4.32 -13.58 -0.86
CA VAL A 233 4.49 -13.54 -2.31
C VAL A 233 3.79 -12.31 -2.86
N THR A 234 4.58 -11.31 -3.23
CA THR A 234 4.11 -10.00 -3.69
C THR A 234 4.33 -9.83 -5.19
N ALA A 235 3.90 -8.70 -5.75
CA ALA A 235 4.17 -8.35 -7.14
C ALA A 235 5.68 -8.20 -7.44
N GLN A 236 6.50 -7.94 -6.41
CA GLN A 236 7.95 -7.80 -6.49
C GLN A 236 8.71 -9.11 -6.22
N GLY A 237 8.02 -10.21 -5.90
CA GLY A 237 8.61 -11.50 -5.52
C GLY A 237 8.39 -11.83 -4.05
N PHE A 238 9.35 -12.52 -3.42
CA PHE A 238 9.24 -12.87 -2.00
C PHE A 238 9.33 -11.64 -1.09
N SER A 239 8.49 -11.63 -0.04
CA SER A 239 8.58 -10.70 1.11
C SER A 239 8.69 -11.52 2.39
N PHE A 240 9.70 -11.20 3.20
CA PHE A 240 9.98 -11.89 4.47
C PHE A 240 9.75 -11.00 5.70
N GLU A 241 8.93 -9.96 5.56
CA GLU A 241 8.61 -9.03 6.68
C GLU A 241 7.82 -9.70 7.80
N ASN A 242 6.94 -10.67 7.45
CA ASN A 242 6.10 -11.38 8.39
C ASN A 242 6.20 -12.88 8.11
N CYS A 243 7.15 -13.53 8.71
CA CYS A 243 7.40 -14.96 8.54
C CYS A 243 6.73 -15.78 9.64
N THR A 244 6.23 -16.96 9.25
CA THR A 244 5.77 -17.98 10.16
C THR A 244 6.49 -19.28 9.87
N TYR A 245 6.79 -20.05 10.91
CA TYR A 245 7.60 -21.26 10.80
C TYR A 245 6.87 -22.46 11.40
N ILE A 246 7.27 -23.65 10.93
CA ILE A 246 6.88 -24.94 11.49
C ILE A 246 8.13 -25.73 11.92
N THR A 247 7.94 -26.70 12.80
CA THR A 247 9.02 -27.59 13.26
C THR A 247 9.44 -28.55 12.17
N GLU A 248 10.60 -29.20 12.36
CA GLU A 248 11.12 -30.24 11.46
C GLU A 248 10.19 -31.45 11.40
N GLU A 249 9.65 -31.88 12.54
CA GLU A 249 8.71 -32.99 12.63
C GLU A 249 7.43 -32.66 11.84
N LYS A 250 6.95 -31.40 11.94
CA LYS A 250 5.77 -30.99 11.18
C LYS A 250 6.07 -30.94 9.68
N ASP A 251 7.25 -30.41 9.30
CA ASP A 251 7.70 -30.43 7.90
C ASP A 251 7.73 -31.86 7.32
N ALA A 252 8.25 -32.81 8.10
CA ALA A 252 8.32 -34.22 7.67
C ALA A 252 6.95 -34.91 7.48
N LEU A 253 5.92 -34.47 8.21
CA LEU A 253 4.55 -34.99 8.08
C LEU A 253 3.79 -34.48 6.86
N LEU A 254 4.21 -33.36 6.28
CA LEU A 254 3.58 -32.76 5.11
C LEU A 254 4.06 -33.45 3.82
N ARG A 255 3.12 -33.76 2.94
CA ARG A 255 3.41 -34.53 1.71
C ARG A 255 3.82 -33.63 0.54
N ASN A 256 3.17 -32.47 0.41
CA ASN A 256 3.31 -31.60 -0.76
C ASN A 256 3.73 -30.17 -0.36
N GLY A 257 4.15 -29.38 -1.34
CA GLY A 257 4.37 -27.94 -1.17
C GLY A 257 5.75 -27.57 -0.65
N LYS A 258 6.75 -28.48 -0.62
CA LYS A 258 8.13 -28.14 -0.30
C LYS A 258 8.88 -27.62 -1.52
N LEU A 259 9.49 -26.44 -1.40
CA LEU A 259 10.26 -25.82 -2.46
C LEU A 259 11.62 -26.48 -2.65
N CYS A 260 12.06 -26.49 -3.91
CA CYS A 260 13.44 -26.76 -4.32
C CYS A 260 13.99 -25.51 -5.02
N ARG A 261 15.31 -25.30 -4.97
CA ARG A 261 15.95 -24.19 -5.69
C ARG A 261 15.65 -24.27 -7.20
N GLY A 262 15.21 -23.15 -7.77
CA GLY A 262 14.72 -23.06 -9.14
C GLY A 262 13.20 -23.17 -9.28
N ASP A 263 12.46 -23.34 -8.19
CA ASP A 263 11.00 -23.32 -8.24
C ASP A 263 10.45 -21.90 -8.33
N VAL A 264 9.35 -21.74 -9.06
CA VAL A 264 8.56 -20.50 -9.10
C VAL A 264 7.28 -20.71 -8.29
N VAL A 265 7.00 -19.85 -7.33
CA VAL A 265 5.76 -19.86 -6.55
C VAL A 265 4.75 -18.94 -7.20
N LEU A 266 3.53 -19.43 -7.42
CA LEU A 266 2.40 -18.69 -7.95
C LEU A 266 1.27 -18.63 -6.93
N THR A 267 0.77 -17.45 -6.61
CA THR A 267 -0.42 -17.29 -5.77
C THR A 267 -1.69 -17.56 -6.57
N THR A 268 -2.53 -18.46 -6.05
CA THR A 268 -3.78 -18.92 -6.70
C THR A 268 -5.04 -18.45 -5.98
N ARG A 269 -4.90 -17.89 -4.76
CA ARG A 269 -5.99 -17.35 -3.94
C ARG A 269 -5.55 -16.06 -3.25
N GLY A 270 -6.51 -15.21 -2.93
CA GLY A 270 -6.24 -13.90 -2.36
C GLY A 270 -5.70 -12.96 -3.44
N THR A 271 -4.42 -12.61 -3.40
CA THR A 271 -3.76 -11.84 -4.48
C THR A 271 -3.32 -12.79 -5.58
N ILE A 272 -4.21 -13.08 -6.54
CA ILE A 272 -3.94 -14.01 -7.63
C ILE A 272 -2.86 -13.48 -8.58
N GLY A 273 -1.93 -14.34 -8.96
CA GLY A 273 -1.00 -14.10 -10.06
C GLY A 273 0.34 -13.49 -9.64
N ASN A 274 0.59 -13.30 -8.34
CA ASN A 274 1.92 -12.96 -7.89
C ASN A 274 2.86 -14.14 -8.08
N LEU A 275 4.08 -13.86 -8.56
CA LEU A 275 5.14 -14.82 -8.77
C LEU A 275 6.34 -14.51 -7.89
N ALA A 276 6.98 -15.55 -7.34
CA ALA A 276 8.24 -15.43 -6.64
C ALA A 276 9.19 -16.56 -7.05
N PHE A 277 10.43 -16.21 -7.36
CA PHE A 277 11.45 -17.16 -7.80
C PHE A 277 12.35 -17.57 -6.64
N TYR A 278 12.44 -18.88 -6.39
CA TYR A 278 13.28 -19.41 -5.33
C TYR A 278 14.69 -19.68 -5.85
N ASP A 279 15.46 -18.62 -6.00
CA ASP A 279 16.86 -18.67 -6.41
C ASP A 279 17.85 -18.70 -5.22
N THR A 280 19.13 -18.60 -5.51
CA THR A 280 20.21 -18.64 -4.52
C THR A 280 20.28 -17.40 -3.61
N SER A 281 19.61 -16.30 -3.96
CA SER A 281 19.57 -15.07 -3.14
C SER A 281 18.63 -15.19 -1.94
N VAL A 282 17.66 -16.11 -2.00
CA VAL A 282 16.72 -16.34 -0.89
C VAL A 282 17.44 -17.02 0.28
N PRO A 283 17.45 -16.41 1.51
CA PRO A 283 18.30 -16.88 2.60
C PRO A 283 17.76 -18.09 3.38
N TYR A 284 16.64 -18.66 2.94
CA TYR A 284 15.97 -19.79 3.61
C TYR A 284 16.18 -21.08 2.79
N GLU A 285 16.52 -22.17 3.48
CA GLU A 285 16.75 -23.48 2.86
C GLU A 285 15.47 -24.34 2.87
N ASN A 286 14.71 -24.30 3.96
CA ASN A 286 13.49 -25.07 4.10
C ASN A 286 12.29 -24.13 3.99
N ILE A 287 11.57 -24.25 2.87
CA ILE A 287 10.39 -23.43 2.59
C ILE A 287 9.25 -24.33 2.12
N ARG A 288 8.05 -24.07 2.63
CA ARG A 288 6.79 -24.64 2.14
C ARG A 288 5.77 -23.58 1.81
N ILE A 289 4.93 -23.89 0.85
CA ILE A 289 3.76 -23.08 0.49
C ILE A 289 2.52 -23.52 1.28
N ASN A 290 1.62 -22.58 1.50
CA ASN A 290 0.26 -22.90 1.96
C ASN A 290 -0.64 -23.35 0.80
N SER A 291 -1.90 -23.71 1.11
CA SER A 291 -2.90 -24.17 0.14
C SER A 291 -3.45 -23.08 -0.81
N GLY A 292 -3.02 -21.83 -0.67
CA GLY A 292 -3.38 -20.70 -1.55
C GLY A 292 -2.38 -20.44 -2.67
N MET A 293 -1.40 -21.33 -2.83
CA MET A 293 -0.31 -21.21 -3.80
C MET A 293 -0.06 -22.54 -4.50
N VAL A 294 0.66 -22.48 -5.60
CA VAL A 294 1.25 -23.62 -6.27
C VAL A 294 2.72 -23.38 -6.56
N ILE A 295 3.50 -24.45 -6.60
CA ILE A 295 4.87 -24.45 -7.08
C ILE A 295 4.84 -24.83 -8.56
N LEU A 296 5.52 -24.05 -9.37
CA LEU A 296 5.79 -24.32 -10.77
C LEU A 296 7.26 -24.73 -10.87
N ARG A 297 7.52 -26.01 -11.03
CA ARG A 297 8.87 -26.57 -11.21
C ARG A 297 9.12 -26.72 -12.69
N MET A 298 9.91 -25.79 -13.24
CA MET A 298 10.14 -25.71 -14.68
C MET A 298 10.98 -26.89 -15.21
N ASN A 299 10.60 -27.37 -16.39
CA ASN A 299 11.49 -28.19 -17.19
C ASN A 299 12.53 -27.28 -17.87
N LYS A 300 13.71 -27.20 -17.28
CA LYS A 300 14.80 -26.30 -17.72
C LYS A 300 15.32 -26.57 -19.13
N GLN A 301 15.01 -27.75 -19.69
CA GLN A 301 15.34 -28.07 -21.08
C GLN A 301 14.37 -27.43 -22.08
N VAL A 302 13.19 -27.00 -21.62
CA VAL A 302 12.12 -26.44 -22.45
C VAL A 302 12.00 -24.95 -22.30
N VAL A 303 11.99 -24.45 -21.03
CA VAL A 303 11.79 -23.05 -20.73
C VAL A 303 12.59 -22.62 -19.51
N SER A 304 13.18 -21.41 -19.54
CA SER A 304 13.78 -20.83 -18.36
C SER A 304 12.75 -20.18 -17.44
N GLU A 305 13.02 -20.21 -16.14
CA GLU A 305 12.14 -19.64 -15.12
C GLU A 305 11.92 -18.14 -15.34
N ILE A 306 12.96 -17.40 -15.70
CA ILE A 306 12.90 -15.95 -15.92
C ILE A 306 12.02 -15.62 -17.14
N PHE A 307 12.20 -16.35 -18.26
CA PHE A 307 11.35 -16.15 -19.42
C PHE A 307 9.88 -16.41 -19.10
N PHE A 308 9.61 -17.52 -18.41
CA PHE A 308 8.24 -17.85 -17.98
C PHE A 308 7.64 -16.75 -17.09
N ILE A 309 8.39 -16.28 -16.11
CA ILE A 309 7.92 -15.22 -15.19
C ILE A 309 7.53 -13.95 -15.96
N GLU A 310 8.38 -13.48 -16.87
CA GLU A 310 8.09 -12.27 -17.62
C GLU A 310 6.94 -12.45 -18.60
N GLN A 311 6.86 -13.58 -19.29
CA GLN A 311 5.73 -13.93 -20.15
C GLN A 311 4.42 -13.99 -19.34
N PHE A 312 4.41 -14.65 -18.19
CA PHE A 312 3.23 -14.77 -17.34
C PHE A 312 2.75 -13.43 -16.81
N LYS A 313 3.67 -12.57 -16.36
CA LYS A 313 3.34 -11.20 -15.91
C LYS A 313 2.62 -10.41 -17.01
N MET A 314 3.04 -10.53 -18.26
CA MET A 314 2.40 -9.83 -19.39
C MET A 314 0.99 -10.34 -19.68
N GLN A 315 0.72 -11.63 -19.48
CA GLN A 315 -0.60 -12.23 -19.68
C GLN A 315 -1.52 -12.13 -18.45
N LEU A 316 -1.03 -11.63 -17.31
CA LEU A 316 -1.72 -11.69 -16.03
C LEU A 316 -3.10 -11.02 -16.05
N ASP A 317 -3.24 -9.88 -16.70
CA ASP A 317 -4.51 -9.15 -16.78
C ASP A 317 -5.53 -9.93 -17.62
N SER A 318 -5.11 -10.57 -18.71
CA SER A 318 -5.94 -11.46 -19.52
C SER A 318 -6.35 -12.71 -18.72
N ILE A 319 -5.41 -13.29 -17.97
CA ILE A 319 -5.70 -14.43 -17.09
C ILE A 319 -6.71 -14.04 -16.01
N LYS A 320 -6.51 -12.90 -15.34
CA LYS A 320 -7.44 -12.40 -14.31
C LYS A 320 -8.84 -12.13 -14.85
N SER A 321 -8.97 -11.54 -16.04
CA SER A 321 -10.26 -11.26 -16.64
C SER A 321 -11.07 -12.54 -16.95
N ARG A 322 -10.39 -13.61 -17.36
CA ARG A 322 -11.02 -14.92 -17.61
C ARG A 322 -11.48 -15.62 -16.33
N ILE A 323 -10.76 -15.39 -15.21
CA ILE A 323 -11.06 -16.01 -13.91
C ILE A 323 -12.18 -15.27 -13.17
N ALA A 324 -12.26 -13.93 -13.32
CA ALA A 324 -13.22 -13.07 -12.60
C ALA A 324 -14.70 -13.33 -12.99
N SER A 325 -14.96 -14.10 -14.03
CA SER A 325 -16.29 -14.36 -14.58
C SER A 325 -17.11 -15.43 -13.84
N GLY A 326 -16.97 -15.62 -12.51
CA GLY A 326 -17.80 -16.66 -11.91
C GLY A 326 -17.85 -16.88 -10.40
N SER A 327 -17.15 -16.16 -9.53
CA SER A 327 -17.25 -16.44 -8.10
C SER A 327 -17.01 -15.23 -7.19
N ALA A 328 -17.65 -15.25 -5.99
CA ALA A 328 -17.50 -14.24 -4.95
C ALA A 328 -16.06 -14.13 -4.37
N GLN A 329 -15.24 -15.15 -4.57
CA GLN A 329 -13.81 -15.15 -4.30
C GLN A 329 -13.05 -15.69 -5.52
N PRO A 330 -12.37 -14.81 -6.29
CA PRO A 330 -11.58 -15.26 -7.43
C PRO A 330 -10.48 -16.24 -6.98
N GLN A 331 -10.35 -17.35 -7.69
CA GLN A 331 -9.25 -18.30 -7.52
C GLN A 331 -8.83 -18.82 -8.89
N LEU A 332 -7.55 -19.14 -9.03
CA LEU A 332 -7.00 -19.79 -10.21
C LEU A 332 -6.91 -21.31 -9.95
N PRO A 333 -7.86 -22.10 -10.42
CA PRO A 333 -7.84 -23.56 -10.22
C PRO A 333 -6.67 -24.19 -10.98
N ILE A 334 -6.03 -25.21 -10.38
CA ILE A 334 -4.97 -25.95 -11.06
C ILE A 334 -5.49 -26.60 -12.37
N SER A 335 -6.75 -27.04 -12.39
CA SER A 335 -7.40 -27.61 -13.58
C SER A 335 -7.47 -26.63 -14.77
N THR A 336 -7.41 -25.33 -14.55
CA THR A 336 -7.42 -24.31 -15.61
C THR A 336 -6.02 -23.88 -16.05
N MET A 337 -4.98 -24.39 -15.39
CA MET A 337 -3.58 -24.16 -15.75
C MET A 337 -3.03 -25.21 -16.73
N ASN A 338 -3.80 -26.25 -17.02
CA ASN A 338 -3.41 -27.37 -17.90
C ASN A 338 -3.61 -27.06 -19.37
#